data_fb49fc4cc878e954e5bc6b828340bf45
#
_entry.id   fb49fc4cc878e954e5bc6b828340bf45
#
_cell.length_a   1.000
_cell.length_b   1.000
_cell.length_c   1.000
_cell.angle_alpha   90.00
_cell.angle_beta   90.00
_cell.angle_gamma   90.00
#
_symmetry.space_group_name_H-M   'P 1'
#
loop_
_entity.id
_entity.type
_entity.pdbx_description
1 polymer ?
#
loop_
_entity_poly.entity_id
_entity_poly.type
_entity_poly.pdbx_seq_one_letter_code
_entity_poly.pdbx_strand_id
1 'polypeptide(L)'
;MPDFSNRLLARFAGQRFSYRWYSDIQLARQGIVLEQNKEPALSGGIQRICSRTLDHVPIDDLQEGDDIVTIARKAGIIDENTGRPLYLLLDRARNSGCRIIIADALDDEPYISSQLAPALEMTDQLVRGIELAKEAVGAESARSEIYKELGDSPVTIGENLGGVPVDRVGAGYPADNSLIQKHREEKASVFGACALIHLARAVDEKIAQTTVFVTVAGDGVTTSANLEVSIDKTAGELLRQFGLSDETSRVVIGGSMRGVTITDLDSTRVTAQTRGILAMREVFKDYNYTCIGCGKCDDVCPVGLSPYYLYKFVQAGRYSMLEDFDIDLCIGCGTCSYVCPAKLKIASEITRGKMELVQYMNAKKEKEQNEEVRA
;
A
#
# COMPACT_ATOMS: atom_id res chain seq x y z
N MET A 1 2.82 -35.82 1.98
CA MET A 1 2.95 -34.34 1.86
C MET A 1 3.13 -33.80 3.27
N PRO A 2 4.20 -33.07 3.62
CA PRO A 2 4.33 -32.48 4.94
C PRO A 2 3.32 -31.35 5.05
N ASP A 3 2.63 -31.30 6.18
CA ASP A 3 1.59 -30.33 6.51
C ASP A 3 2.17 -28.90 6.52
N PHE A 4 2.00 -28.19 5.41
CA PHE A 4 2.45 -26.82 5.23
C PHE A 4 1.71 -25.83 6.12
N SER A 5 0.50 -26.15 6.60
CA SER A 5 -0.32 -25.28 7.44
C SER A 5 0.30 -25.04 8.81
N ASN A 6 0.92 -26.05 9.40
CA ASN A 6 1.56 -25.95 10.73
C ASN A 6 2.93 -25.24 10.70
N ARG A 7 3.64 -25.23 9.55
CA ARG A 7 4.88 -24.46 9.40
C ARG A 7 4.63 -22.96 9.24
N LEU A 8 3.55 -22.59 8.57
CA LEU A 8 3.12 -21.18 8.46
C LEU A 8 2.80 -20.59 9.86
N LEU A 9 2.00 -21.28 10.66
CA LEU A 9 1.59 -20.81 11.99
C LEU A 9 2.76 -20.72 12.99
N ALA A 10 3.69 -21.66 12.97
CA ALA A 10 4.84 -21.66 13.87
C ALA A 10 5.85 -20.54 13.57
N ARG A 11 6.00 -20.12 12.31
CA ARG A 11 6.89 -19.02 11.93
C ARG A 11 6.33 -17.64 12.26
N PHE A 12 5.02 -17.46 12.23
CA PHE A 12 4.37 -16.18 12.59
C PHE A 12 4.46 -15.87 14.10
N ALA A 13 4.59 -16.87 14.95
CA ALA A 13 4.61 -16.69 16.41
C ALA A 13 5.91 -16.10 16.98
N GLY A 14 7.01 -16.11 16.21
CA GLY A 14 8.37 -15.81 16.71
C GLY A 14 9.02 -14.52 16.25
N GLN A 15 8.53 -13.90 15.16
CA GLN A 15 9.21 -12.74 14.57
C GLN A 15 8.37 -11.46 14.71
N ARG A 16 8.49 -10.79 15.85
CA ARG A 16 7.97 -9.44 16.05
C ARG A 16 8.98 -8.43 15.48
N PHE A 17 8.82 -8.05 14.22
CA PHE A 17 9.41 -6.81 13.75
C PHE A 17 8.54 -5.67 14.27
N SER A 18 9.01 -4.88 15.22
CA SER A 18 8.33 -3.64 15.53
C SER A 18 8.56 -2.66 14.38
N TYR A 19 7.55 -1.87 14.01
CA TYR A 19 7.66 -0.80 13.01
C TYR A 19 8.84 0.12 13.31
N ARG A 20 9.06 0.46 14.58
CA ARG A 20 10.18 1.25 15.06
C ARG A 20 11.53 0.60 14.77
N TRP A 21 11.68 -0.69 15.06
CA TRP A 21 12.93 -1.42 14.79
C TRP A 21 13.24 -1.48 13.29
N TYR A 22 12.20 -1.66 12.48
CA TYR A 22 12.32 -1.72 11.04
C TYR A 22 12.72 -0.35 10.46
N SER A 23 12.07 0.74 10.84
CA SER A 23 12.42 2.09 10.42
C SER A 23 13.83 2.47 10.87
N ASP A 24 14.19 2.24 12.13
CA ASP A 24 15.49 2.58 12.68
C ASP A 24 16.64 1.81 12.01
N ILE A 25 16.47 0.53 11.73
CA ILE A 25 17.47 -0.28 11.02
C ILE A 25 17.60 0.14 9.57
N GLN A 26 16.49 0.40 8.89
CA GLN A 26 16.52 0.85 7.51
C GLN A 26 17.20 2.19 7.39
N LEU A 27 16.87 3.13 8.25
CA LEU A 27 17.42 4.47 8.30
C LEU A 27 18.90 4.45 8.66
N ALA A 28 19.31 3.72 9.70
CA ALA A 28 20.69 3.59 10.10
C ALA A 28 21.57 2.93 9.03
N ARG A 29 21.07 1.96 8.28
CA ARG A 29 21.80 1.28 7.20
C ARG A 29 21.84 2.05 5.89
N GLN A 30 20.89 2.93 5.64
CA GLN A 30 20.85 3.77 4.45
C GLN A 30 21.66 5.06 4.61
N GLY A 31 22.32 5.28 5.77
CA GLY A 31 23.04 6.51 6.04
C GLY A 31 22.13 7.74 6.13
N ILE A 32 20.82 7.52 6.19
CA ILE A 32 19.84 8.59 6.29
C ILE A 32 19.89 9.14 7.72
N VAL A 33 20.39 10.35 7.85
CA VAL A 33 20.41 11.08 9.11
C VAL A 33 18.99 11.55 9.38
N LEU A 34 18.27 10.85 10.26
CA LEU A 34 16.92 11.22 10.73
C LEU A 34 16.84 12.65 11.31
N GLU A 35 17.99 13.26 11.59
CA GLU A 35 18.06 14.56 12.25
C GLU A 35 17.53 15.73 11.41
N GLN A 36 17.50 15.61 10.09
CA GLN A 36 17.07 16.71 9.21
C GLN A 36 15.56 16.74 8.93
N ASN A 37 14.84 15.64 9.13
CA ASN A 37 13.37 15.58 8.97
C ASN A 37 12.71 15.07 10.26
N LYS A 38 12.99 15.76 11.38
CA LYS A 38 12.46 15.40 12.72
C LYS A 38 10.96 15.59 12.89
N GLU A 39 10.32 16.34 12.01
CA GLU A 39 8.89 16.50 12.06
C GLU A 39 8.24 15.41 11.20
N PRO A 40 7.50 14.48 11.81
CA PRO A 40 6.69 13.56 11.04
C PRO A 40 5.73 14.39 10.19
N ALA A 41 5.47 13.95 8.97
CA ALA A 41 4.52 14.60 8.05
C ALA A 41 3.09 14.77 8.63
N LEU A 42 2.84 14.21 9.82
CA LEU A 42 1.62 14.37 10.58
C LEU A 42 1.46 15.75 11.27
N SER A 43 2.54 16.50 11.47
CA SER A 43 2.48 17.75 12.25
C SER A 43 2.09 18.99 11.45
N GLY A 44 2.14 18.93 10.12
CA GLY A 44 1.97 20.09 9.24
C GLY A 44 0.55 20.29 8.66
N GLY A 45 -0.40 19.42 8.96
CA GLY A 45 -1.70 19.39 8.29
C GLY A 45 -1.61 18.95 6.82
N ILE A 46 -2.76 18.86 6.15
CA ILE A 46 -2.83 18.49 4.72
C ILE A 46 -2.84 19.75 3.87
N GLN A 47 -1.85 19.86 2.99
CA GLN A 47 -1.82 20.93 2.00
C GLN A 47 -2.55 20.50 0.73
N ARG A 48 -3.38 21.38 0.19
CA ARG A 48 -4.17 21.09 -1.01
C ARG A 48 -3.52 21.69 -2.26
N ILE A 49 -3.19 20.82 -3.24
CA ILE A 49 -2.58 21.20 -4.52
C ILE A 49 -3.44 20.63 -5.65
N CYS A 50 -4.53 21.33 -5.96
CA CYS A 50 -5.50 20.90 -6.95
C CYS A 50 -5.51 21.82 -8.18
N SER A 51 -5.71 21.22 -9.33
CA SER A 51 -6.01 21.97 -10.55
C SER A 51 -7.43 22.50 -10.49
N ARG A 52 -7.64 23.75 -10.91
CA ARG A 52 -8.98 24.37 -10.91
C ARG A 52 -10.02 23.59 -11.71
N THR A 53 -9.57 22.87 -12.75
CA THR A 53 -10.43 22.05 -13.61
C THR A 53 -10.85 20.73 -12.98
N LEU A 54 -10.10 20.22 -11.98
CA LEU A 54 -10.35 18.97 -11.29
C LEU A 54 -10.79 19.17 -9.84
N ASP A 55 -10.87 20.43 -9.42
CA ASP A 55 -11.38 20.75 -8.11
C ASP A 55 -12.92 20.71 -8.14
N HIS A 56 -13.50 19.84 -7.31
CA HIS A 56 -14.95 19.67 -7.21
C HIS A 56 -15.67 19.28 -8.52
N VAL A 57 -15.14 18.29 -9.24
CA VAL A 57 -15.83 17.74 -10.43
C VAL A 57 -17.10 17.02 -9.99
N PRO A 58 -18.28 17.41 -10.47
CA PRO A 58 -19.53 16.73 -10.15
C PRO A 58 -19.53 15.29 -10.69
N ILE A 59 -20.29 14.43 -10.03
CA ILE A 59 -20.52 13.06 -10.53
C ILE A 59 -21.50 13.15 -11.71
N ASP A 60 -21.10 12.62 -12.87
CA ASP A 60 -21.94 12.54 -14.05
C ASP A 60 -23.08 11.51 -13.87
N ASP A 61 -24.21 11.74 -14.51
CA ASP A 61 -25.37 10.83 -14.58
C ASP A 61 -25.94 10.37 -13.23
N LEU A 62 -25.74 11.16 -12.15
CA LEU A 62 -26.30 10.85 -10.85
C LEU A 62 -27.83 10.97 -10.89
N GLN A 63 -28.54 9.89 -10.46
CA GLN A 63 -29.99 9.84 -10.41
C GLN A 63 -30.49 9.98 -8.97
N GLU A 64 -31.70 10.55 -8.84
CA GLU A 64 -32.39 10.53 -7.55
C GLU A 64 -32.78 9.09 -7.20
N GLY A 65 -32.28 8.60 -6.04
CA GLY A 65 -32.49 7.20 -5.62
C GLY A 65 -31.36 6.24 -5.95
N ASP A 66 -30.24 6.70 -6.55
CA ASP A 66 -29.03 5.87 -6.65
C ASP A 66 -28.58 5.42 -5.25
N ASP A 67 -28.32 4.12 -5.09
CA ASP A 67 -27.76 3.58 -3.86
C ASP A 67 -26.28 3.94 -3.68
N ILE A 68 -25.77 3.76 -2.48
CA ILE A 68 -24.38 4.11 -2.13
C ILE A 68 -23.35 3.41 -3.04
N VAL A 69 -23.60 2.15 -3.40
CA VAL A 69 -22.71 1.37 -4.28
C VAL A 69 -22.70 1.95 -5.70
N THR A 70 -23.85 2.35 -6.19
CA THR A 70 -23.99 3.00 -7.50
C THR A 70 -23.31 4.36 -7.51
N ILE A 71 -23.47 5.15 -6.44
CA ILE A 71 -22.78 6.44 -6.29
C ILE A 71 -21.27 6.22 -6.27
N ALA A 72 -20.76 5.28 -5.49
CA ALA A 72 -19.32 4.96 -5.44
C ALA A 72 -18.78 4.56 -6.82
N ARG A 73 -19.56 3.83 -7.62
CA ARG A 73 -19.21 3.46 -8.99
C ARG A 73 -19.13 4.67 -9.91
N LYS A 74 -20.15 5.51 -9.90
CA LYS A 74 -20.22 6.73 -10.73
C LYS A 74 -19.18 7.76 -10.35
N ALA A 75 -18.85 7.85 -9.06
CA ALA A 75 -17.79 8.71 -8.55
C ALA A 75 -16.38 8.23 -8.90
N GLY A 76 -16.23 6.99 -9.41
CA GLY A 76 -14.96 6.43 -9.80
C GLY A 76 -14.01 6.16 -8.65
N ILE A 77 -14.52 5.92 -7.43
CA ILE A 77 -13.68 5.76 -6.24
C ILE A 77 -12.86 4.48 -6.32
N ILE A 78 -11.54 4.65 -6.14
CA ILE A 78 -10.56 3.57 -6.06
C ILE A 78 -10.05 3.48 -4.63
N ASP A 79 -10.05 2.28 -4.09
CA ASP A 79 -9.43 1.99 -2.81
C ASP A 79 -7.91 2.00 -2.94
N GLU A 80 -7.24 2.84 -2.16
CA GLU A 80 -5.80 3.09 -2.25
C GLU A 80 -4.93 1.89 -1.86
N ASN A 81 -5.46 0.99 -1.05
CA ASN A 81 -4.73 -0.19 -0.58
C ASN A 81 -4.73 -1.31 -1.62
N THR A 82 -5.87 -1.53 -2.25
CA THR A 82 -6.06 -2.64 -3.20
C THR A 82 -5.95 -2.23 -4.66
N GLY A 83 -6.08 -0.94 -4.98
CA GLY A 83 -6.19 -0.42 -6.33
C GLY A 83 -7.47 -0.83 -7.06
N ARG A 84 -8.45 -1.35 -6.33
CA ARG A 84 -9.72 -1.79 -6.90
C ARG A 84 -10.79 -0.73 -6.74
N PRO A 85 -11.76 -0.68 -7.66
CA PRO A 85 -12.93 0.16 -7.48
C PRO A 85 -13.68 -0.18 -6.18
N LEU A 86 -13.96 0.87 -5.38
CA LEU A 86 -14.58 0.72 -4.06
C LEU A 86 -15.94 0.00 -4.15
N TYR A 87 -16.74 0.28 -5.17
CA TYR A 87 -18.03 -0.36 -5.35
C TYR A 87 -17.95 -1.90 -5.43
N LEU A 88 -16.87 -2.44 -6.05
CA LEU A 88 -16.65 -3.90 -6.10
C LEU A 88 -16.29 -4.47 -4.73
N LEU A 89 -15.57 -3.70 -3.92
CA LEU A 89 -15.23 -4.11 -2.56
C LEU A 89 -16.45 -4.09 -1.64
N LEU A 90 -17.30 -3.06 -1.76
CA LEU A 90 -18.58 -2.98 -1.03
C LEU A 90 -19.51 -4.13 -1.40
N ASP A 91 -19.69 -4.41 -2.69
CA ASP A 91 -20.51 -5.54 -3.15
C ASP A 91 -19.96 -6.88 -2.65
N ARG A 92 -18.66 -7.07 -2.71
CA ARG A 92 -18.03 -8.29 -2.20
C ARG A 92 -18.24 -8.43 -0.69
N ALA A 93 -18.06 -7.37 0.07
CA ALA A 93 -18.25 -7.35 1.51
C ALA A 93 -19.71 -7.72 1.86
N ARG A 94 -20.69 -7.10 1.20
CA ARG A 94 -22.12 -7.41 1.34
C ARG A 94 -22.42 -8.88 1.05
N ASN A 95 -21.93 -9.40 -0.07
CA ASN A 95 -22.20 -10.78 -0.50
C ASN A 95 -21.48 -11.83 0.37
N SER A 96 -20.39 -11.46 1.05
CA SER A 96 -19.67 -12.35 1.98
C SER A 96 -20.26 -12.36 3.39
N GLY A 97 -21.29 -11.57 3.68
CA GLY A 97 -21.87 -11.44 5.01
C GLY A 97 -20.92 -10.77 5.99
N CYS A 98 -20.26 -9.69 5.53
CA CYS A 98 -19.39 -8.89 6.36
C CYS A 98 -20.14 -8.31 7.57
N ARG A 99 -19.53 -8.40 8.76
CA ARG A 99 -20.12 -7.91 10.01
C ARG A 99 -19.44 -6.64 10.53
N ILE A 100 -18.18 -6.45 10.17
CA ILE A 100 -17.37 -5.36 10.70
C ILE A 100 -16.69 -4.61 9.54
N ILE A 101 -16.89 -3.30 9.49
CA ILE A 101 -16.12 -2.42 8.60
C ILE A 101 -14.85 -1.97 9.31
N ILE A 102 -13.73 -2.08 8.64
CA ILE A 102 -12.45 -1.58 9.12
C ILE A 102 -11.99 -0.46 8.21
N ALA A 103 -11.81 0.72 8.80
CA ALA A 103 -11.14 1.84 8.16
C ALA A 103 -9.63 1.72 8.41
N ASP A 104 -8.89 1.42 7.36
CA ASP A 104 -7.45 1.24 7.44
C ASP A 104 -6.72 2.57 7.32
N ALA A 105 -6.04 2.96 8.40
CA ALA A 105 -5.16 4.11 8.47
C ALA A 105 -3.76 3.72 8.96
N LEU A 106 -3.30 2.50 8.58
CA LEU A 106 -2.06 1.92 9.09
C LEU A 106 -0.80 2.51 8.47
N ASP A 107 -0.83 3.05 7.25
CA ASP A 107 0.37 3.51 6.53
C ASP A 107 1.58 2.59 6.72
N ASP A 108 1.51 1.42 6.10
CA ASP A 108 2.45 0.31 6.31
C ASP A 108 3.89 0.59 5.82
N GLU A 109 4.04 1.57 4.90
CA GLU A 109 5.32 1.94 4.31
C GLU A 109 6.05 3.00 5.14
N PRO A 110 7.37 2.85 5.41
CA PRO A 110 8.17 3.90 6.05
C PRO A 110 8.11 5.21 5.26
N TYR A 111 8.11 6.34 5.95
CA TYR A 111 7.98 7.72 5.45
C TYR A 111 6.61 8.11 4.91
N ILE A 112 5.64 7.21 4.91
CA ILE A 112 4.30 7.46 4.38
C ILE A 112 3.33 7.69 5.55
N SER A 113 2.47 8.71 5.41
CA SER A 113 1.35 8.98 6.32
C SER A 113 0.10 9.44 5.55
N SER A 114 -0.02 8.97 4.32
CA SER A 114 -1.06 9.37 3.38
C SER A 114 -2.46 8.86 3.71
N GLN A 115 -2.59 7.95 4.66
CA GLN A 115 -3.87 7.46 5.18
C GLN A 115 -4.16 8.00 6.58
N LEU A 116 -3.17 7.94 7.47
CA LEU A 116 -3.35 8.40 8.84
C LEU A 116 -3.57 9.92 8.92
N ALA A 117 -2.81 10.72 8.18
CA ALA A 117 -2.95 12.16 8.20
C ALA A 117 -4.35 12.62 7.75
N PRO A 118 -4.91 12.16 6.59
CA PRO A 118 -6.29 12.45 6.25
C PRO A 118 -7.32 11.94 7.26
N ALA A 119 -7.10 10.73 7.80
CA ALA A 119 -7.99 10.16 8.81
C ALA A 119 -8.11 11.05 10.06
N LEU A 120 -7.01 11.68 10.47
CA LEU A 120 -6.99 12.58 11.62
C LEU A 120 -7.56 13.96 11.29
N GLU A 121 -7.20 14.55 10.15
CA GLU A 121 -7.59 15.91 9.80
C GLU A 121 -9.02 16.00 9.26
N MET A 122 -9.47 14.95 8.56
CA MET A 122 -10.81 14.85 7.97
C MET A 122 -11.67 13.82 8.69
N THR A 123 -11.56 13.76 10.02
CA THR A 123 -12.23 12.76 10.86
C THR A 123 -13.74 12.71 10.60
N ASP A 124 -14.40 13.85 10.45
CA ASP A 124 -15.86 13.89 10.22
C ASP A 124 -16.24 13.22 8.88
N GLN A 125 -15.47 13.47 7.82
CA GLN A 125 -15.68 12.82 6.52
C GLN A 125 -15.35 11.32 6.58
N LEU A 126 -14.30 10.93 7.30
CA LEU A 126 -13.97 9.52 7.50
C LEU A 126 -15.09 8.76 8.23
N VAL A 127 -15.58 9.33 9.35
CA VAL A 127 -16.69 8.75 10.11
C VAL A 127 -17.94 8.61 9.25
N ARG A 128 -18.27 9.66 8.50
CA ARG A 128 -19.39 9.63 7.55
C ARG A 128 -19.22 8.53 6.48
N GLY A 129 -18.01 8.40 5.91
CA GLY A 129 -17.70 7.33 4.95
C GLY A 129 -17.81 5.93 5.54
N ILE A 130 -17.40 5.76 6.80
CA ILE A 130 -17.58 4.49 7.53
C ILE A 130 -19.06 4.16 7.71
N GLU A 131 -19.89 5.13 8.11
CA GLU A 131 -21.34 4.93 8.26
C GLU A 131 -22.00 4.55 6.94
N LEU A 132 -21.64 5.22 5.85
CA LEU A 132 -22.12 4.90 4.50
C LEU A 132 -21.69 3.50 4.06
N ALA A 133 -20.44 3.11 4.33
CA ALA A 133 -19.98 1.75 4.03
C ALA A 133 -20.71 0.69 4.86
N LYS A 134 -20.98 0.97 6.15
CA LYS A 134 -21.81 0.09 7.00
C LYS A 134 -23.21 -0.09 6.43
N GLU A 135 -23.85 1.00 6.03
CA GLU A 135 -25.18 0.99 5.43
C GLU A 135 -25.18 0.18 4.12
N ALA A 136 -24.24 0.46 3.21
CA ALA A 136 -24.12 -0.22 1.92
C ALA A 136 -23.90 -1.73 2.05
N VAL A 137 -23.16 -2.15 3.05
CA VAL A 137 -22.80 -3.56 3.29
C VAL A 137 -23.81 -4.27 4.19
N GLY A 138 -24.49 -3.54 5.07
CA GLY A 138 -25.33 -4.09 6.15
C GLY A 138 -24.49 -4.59 7.35
N ALA A 139 -23.34 -3.97 7.60
CA ALA A 139 -22.45 -4.39 8.69
C ALA A 139 -22.98 -3.93 10.07
N GLU A 140 -22.68 -4.72 11.11
CA GLU A 140 -23.16 -4.48 12.49
C GLU A 140 -22.36 -3.38 13.19
N SER A 141 -21.05 -3.32 12.93
CA SER A 141 -20.13 -2.42 13.62
C SER A 141 -19.00 -1.94 12.70
N ALA A 142 -18.22 -0.97 13.18
CA ALA A 142 -17.03 -0.51 12.52
C ALA A 142 -15.95 -0.11 13.52
N ARG A 143 -14.70 -0.08 13.07
CA ARG A 143 -13.55 0.47 13.78
C ARG A 143 -12.53 1.05 12.80
N SER A 144 -11.63 1.91 13.30
CA SER A 144 -10.43 2.31 12.56
C SER A 144 -9.22 1.52 13.08
N GLU A 145 -8.32 1.13 12.20
CA GLU A 145 -7.06 0.50 12.57
C GLU A 145 -5.90 1.46 12.32
N ILE A 146 -5.06 1.65 13.35
CA ILE A 146 -3.84 2.45 13.31
C ILE A 146 -2.70 1.70 13.99
N TYR A 147 -1.45 2.11 13.74
CA TYR A 147 -0.34 1.55 14.51
C TYR A 147 -0.41 1.93 15.99
N LYS A 148 -0.02 0.97 16.85
CA LYS A 148 0.08 1.16 18.30
C LYS A 148 1.13 2.20 18.65
N GLU A 149 2.25 2.20 17.93
CA GLU A 149 3.37 3.12 18.13
C GLU A 149 3.54 3.95 16.86
N LEU A 150 3.37 5.26 16.99
CA LEU A 150 3.52 6.21 15.89
C LEU A 150 4.95 6.83 15.85
N GLY A 151 5.93 6.14 16.47
CA GLY A 151 7.29 6.66 16.61
C GLY A 151 7.33 7.86 17.57
N ASP A 152 8.18 8.84 17.24
CA ASP A 152 8.31 10.08 18.00
C ASP A 152 7.27 11.14 17.56
N SER A 153 6.16 10.73 16.95
CA SER A 153 5.09 11.62 16.52
C SER A 153 4.49 12.35 17.73
N PRO A 154 4.33 13.67 17.67
CA PRO A 154 3.65 14.43 18.71
C PRO A 154 2.13 14.18 18.74
N VAL A 155 1.62 13.45 17.75
CA VAL A 155 0.18 13.19 17.62
C VAL A 155 -0.26 12.11 18.60
N THR A 156 -1.17 12.49 19.50
CA THR A 156 -1.85 11.56 20.41
C THR A 156 -3.23 11.26 19.85
N ILE A 157 -3.48 9.99 19.55
CA ILE A 157 -4.80 9.53 19.10
C ILE A 157 -5.51 8.90 20.29
N GLY A 158 -6.77 9.28 20.51
CA GLY A 158 -7.61 8.72 21.55
C GLY A 158 -8.05 7.27 21.29
N GLU A 159 -8.91 6.73 22.14
CA GLU A 159 -9.53 5.40 21.96
C GLU A 159 -10.59 5.41 20.85
N ASN A 160 -11.03 6.59 20.44
CA ASN A 160 -12.02 6.80 19.39
C ASN A 160 -11.56 7.92 18.46
N LEU A 161 -11.90 7.77 17.19
CA LEU A 161 -11.74 8.76 16.15
C LEU A 161 -13.14 9.21 15.69
N GLY A 162 -13.58 10.40 16.14
CA GLY A 162 -14.93 10.90 15.86
C GLY A 162 -16.07 9.98 16.34
N GLY A 163 -15.87 9.23 17.42
CA GLY A 163 -16.84 8.26 17.95
C GLY A 163 -16.68 6.82 17.42
N VAL A 164 -15.86 6.61 16.38
CA VAL A 164 -15.52 5.28 15.89
C VAL A 164 -14.36 4.71 16.72
N PRO A 165 -14.49 3.49 17.28
CA PRO A 165 -13.42 2.86 18.05
C PRO A 165 -12.13 2.73 17.26
N VAL A 166 -11.00 2.95 17.92
CA VAL A 166 -9.66 2.79 17.34
C VAL A 166 -9.02 1.51 17.86
N ASP A 167 -8.72 0.59 16.95
CA ASP A 167 -7.91 -0.60 17.24
C ASP A 167 -6.44 -0.28 16.96
N ARG A 168 -5.61 -0.41 18.01
CA ARG A 168 -4.16 -0.16 17.93
C ARG A 168 -3.42 -1.43 17.60
N VAL A 169 -2.93 -1.49 16.38
CA VAL A 169 -2.25 -2.65 15.87
C VAL A 169 -0.78 -2.65 16.25
N GLY A 170 -0.34 -3.65 16.97
CA GLY A 170 1.07 -3.91 17.31
C GLY A 170 1.74 -4.89 16.34
N ALA A 171 1.46 -4.79 15.06
CA ALA A 171 2.01 -5.69 14.05
C ALA A 171 3.36 -5.20 13.51
N GLY A 172 4.18 -6.15 13.06
CA GLY A 172 5.37 -5.84 12.28
C GLY A 172 5.04 -5.61 10.81
N TYR A 173 6.01 -5.08 10.06
CA TYR A 173 5.88 -4.92 8.61
C TYR A 173 5.91 -6.29 7.88
N PRO A 174 5.04 -6.54 6.92
CA PRO A 174 3.85 -5.78 6.56
C PRO A 174 2.65 -6.12 7.49
N ALA A 175 2.07 -5.10 8.10
CA ALA A 175 1.00 -5.28 9.08
C ALA A 175 -0.30 -5.81 8.45
N ASP A 176 -0.65 -5.30 7.26
CA ASP A 176 -1.82 -5.70 6.51
C ASP A 176 -1.90 -7.23 6.34
N ASN A 177 -0.78 -7.88 6.03
CA ASN A 177 -0.74 -9.32 5.88
C ASN A 177 -0.93 -10.08 7.21
N SER A 178 -0.39 -9.56 8.31
CA SER A 178 -0.51 -10.20 9.64
C SER A 178 -1.93 -10.14 10.19
N LEU A 179 -2.75 -9.21 9.70
CA LEU A 179 -4.13 -9.00 10.12
C LEU A 179 -5.16 -9.80 9.32
N ILE A 180 -4.79 -10.33 8.14
CA ILE A 180 -5.74 -11.02 7.24
C ILE A 180 -6.50 -12.13 7.94
N GLN A 181 -5.83 -12.95 8.75
CA GLN A 181 -6.49 -14.05 9.45
C GLN A 181 -7.49 -13.53 10.48
N LYS A 182 -7.09 -12.55 11.31
CA LYS A 182 -7.97 -11.88 12.28
C LYS A 182 -9.22 -11.32 11.59
N HIS A 183 -9.05 -10.58 10.49
CA HIS A 183 -10.15 -9.99 9.75
C HIS A 183 -11.12 -11.05 9.18
N ARG A 184 -10.58 -12.19 8.71
CA ARG A 184 -11.41 -13.31 8.23
C ARG A 184 -12.23 -13.96 9.35
N GLU A 185 -11.61 -14.22 10.50
CA GLU A 185 -12.27 -14.83 11.66
C GLU A 185 -13.39 -13.93 12.19
N GLU A 186 -13.18 -12.63 12.20
CA GLU A 186 -14.16 -11.62 12.61
C GLU A 186 -15.23 -11.33 11.53
N LYS A 187 -15.11 -11.87 10.33
CA LYS A 187 -15.91 -11.50 9.14
C LYS A 187 -15.85 -10.00 8.87
N ALA A 188 -14.66 -9.43 8.98
CA ALA A 188 -14.41 -8.02 8.72
C ALA A 188 -14.00 -7.77 7.27
N SER A 189 -14.34 -6.59 6.76
CA SER A 189 -13.86 -6.07 5.47
C SER A 189 -13.10 -4.77 5.69
N VAL A 190 -11.95 -4.67 5.05
CA VAL A 190 -11.01 -3.55 5.17
C VAL A 190 -11.19 -2.63 3.97
N PHE A 191 -11.28 -1.34 4.24
CA PHE A 191 -11.34 -0.26 3.25
C PHE A 191 -10.33 0.81 3.62
N GLY A 192 -9.66 1.38 2.64
CA GLY A 192 -8.72 2.48 2.86
C GLY A 192 -9.43 3.71 3.40
N ALA A 193 -8.79 4.40 4.36
CA ALA A 193 -9.35 5.60 4.98
C ALA A 193 -9.65 6.69 3.94
N CYS A 194 -8.78 6.83 2.93
CA CYS A 194 -8.96 7.82 1.87
C CYS A 194 -10.17 7.48 0.97
N ALA A 195 -10.35 6.21 0.61
CA ALA A 195 -11.51 5.77 -0.16
C ALA A 195 -12.83 6.05 0.59
N LEU A 196 -12.85 5.87 1.92
CA LEU A 196 -14.00 6.19 2.75
C LEU A 196 -14.27 7.70 2.83
N ILE A 197 -13.24 8.53 2.91
CA ILE A 197 -13.36 9.99 2.84
C ILE A 197 -13.96 10.40 1.47
N HIS A 198 -13.47 9.83 0.37
CA HIS A 198 -14.04 10.08 -0.96
C HIS A 198 -15.48 9.57 -1.09
N LEU A 199 -15.85 8.48 -0.42
CA LEU A 199 -17.22 7.98 -0.39
C LEU A 199 -18.17 9.00 0.27
N ALA A 200 -17.76 9.58 1.40
CA ALA A 200 -18.52 10.63 2.05
C ALA A 200 -18.74 11.83 1.13
N ARG A 201 -17.68 12.32 0.49
CA ARG A 201 -17.77 13.42 -0.48
C ARG A 201 -18.67 13.07 -1.68
N ALA A 202 -18.55 11.85 -2.19
CA ALA A 202 -19.38 11.42 -3.32
C ALA A 202 -20.88 11.40 -2.98
N VAL A 203 -21.25 10.96 -1.78
CA VAL A 203 -22.65 10.87 -1.36
C VAL A 203 -23.18 12.24 -0.93
N ASP A 204 -22.45 12.98 -0.13
CA ASP A 204 -22.95 14.23 0.49
C ASP A 204 -22.73 15.45 -0.40
N GLU A 205 -21.56 15.55 -1.05
CA GLU A 205 -21.18 16.70 -1.89
C GLU A 205 -21.36 16.46 -3.39
N LYS A 206 -21.66 15.21 -3.81
CA LYS A 206 -21.84 14.79 -5.22
C LYS A 206 -20.57 15.01 -6.08
N ILE A 207 -19.39 14.80 -5.48
CA ILE A 207 -18.10 15.03 -6.13
C ILE A 207 -17.43 13.72 -6.49
N ALA A 208 -16.93 13.63 -7.72
CA ALA A 208 -16.15 12.49 -8.20
C ALA A 208 -14.73 12.48 -7.57
N GLN A 209 -14.12 11.31 -7.49
CA GLN A 209 -12.72 11.20 -7.03
C GLN A 209 -11.77 11.71 -8.11
N THR A 210 -11.32 12.93 -7.98
CA THR A 210 -10.30 13.56 -8.85
C THR A 210 -9.03 13.91 -8.11
N THR A 211 -9.00 13.64 -6.81
CA THR A 211 -7.84 13.88 -5.94
C THR A 211 -7.39 12.61 -5.24
N VAL A 212 -6.15 12.65 -4.77
CA VAL A 212 -5.53 11.58 -3.98
C VAL A 212 -4.70 12.18 -2.85
N PHE A 213 -4.53 11.42 -1.78
CA PHE A 213 -3.69 11.81 -0.65
C PHE A 213 -2.29 11.20 -0.81
N VAL A 214 -1.28 12.07 -0.82
CA VAL A 214 0.11 11.70 -1.11
C VAL A 214 1.04 12.29 -0.07
N THR A 215 1.96 11.50 0.45
CA THR A 215 3.08 11.99 1.27
C THR A 215 4.26 12.31 0.37
N VAL A 216 4.78 13.53 0.44
CA VAL A 216 6.09 13.90 -0.11
C VAL A 216 7.09 13.91 1.04
N ALA A 217 8.15 13.10 0.94
CA ALA A 217 9.14 12.96 2.01
C ALA A 217 10.52 12.52 1.49
N GLY A 218 11.45 12.33 2.41
CA GLY A 218 12.82 11.92 2.16
C GLY A 218 13.81 13.07 2.36
N ASP A 219 15.09 12.72 2.44
CA ASP A 219 16.18 13.68 2.65
C ASP A 219 16.52 14.51 1.41
N GLY A 220 15.94 14.16 0.26
CA GLY A 220 16.08 14.91 -1.00
C GLY A 220 15.09 16.07 -1.16
N VAL A 221 14.17 16.31 -0.22
CA VAL A 221 13.30 17.49 -0.19
C VAL A 221 13.58 18.34 1.03
N THR A 222 13.34 19.65 0.90
CA THR A 222 13.57 20.60 2.03
C THR A 222 12.50 20.41 3.11
N THR A 223 11.27 20.11 2.72
CA THR A 223 10.14 19.97 3.65
C THR A 223 9.31 18.74 3.27
N SER A 224 9.01 17.89 4.24
CA SER A 224 8.05 16.81 4.08
C SER A 224 6.64 17.33 4.28
N ALA A 225 5.67 16.78 3.53
CA ALA A 225 4.27 17.17 3.65
C ALA A 225 3.32 16.06 3.26
N ASN A 226 2.11 16.07 3.85
CA ASN A 226 0.96 15.34 3.36
C ASN A 226 0.12 16.26 2.49
N LEU A 227 -0.29 15.76 1.35
CA LEU A 227 -0.92 16.54 0.30
C LEU A 227 -2.23 15.89 -0.13
N GLU A 228 -3.24 16.71 -0.40
CA GLU A 228 -4.33 16.33 -1.28
C GLU A 228 -4.05 16.94 -2.65
N VAL A 229 -3.86 16.10 -3.66
CA VAL A 229 -3.43 16.52 -5.01
C VAL A 229 -4.36 15.99 -6.09
N SER A 230 -4.53 16.79 -7.15
CA SER A 230 -5.25 16.34 -8.34
C SER A 230 -4.46 15.26 -9.08
N ILE A 231 -5.18 14.32 -9.70
CA ILE A 231 -4.61 13.19 -10.43
C ILE A 231 -3.85 13.58 -11.71
N ASP A 232 -3.94 14.84 -12.14
CA ASP A 232 -3.18 15.38 -13.28
C ASP A 232 -1.76 15.83 -12.90
N LYS A 233 -1.46 15.94 -11.61
CA LYS A 233 -0.16 16.38 -11.12
C LYS A 233 0.93 15.36 -11.38
N THR A 234 2.14 15.85 -11.66
CA THR A 234 3.32 15.02 -11.82
C THR A 234 4.18 14.98 -10.56
N ALA A 235 4.98 13.93 -10.43
CA ALA A 235 5.94 13.81 -9.33
C ALA A 235 6.93 15.01 -9.31
N GLY A 236 7.36 15.47 -10.50
CA GLY A 236 8.28 16.59 -10.62
C GLY A 236 7.67 17.92 -10.17
N GLU A 237 6.41 18.20 -10.49
CA GLU A 237 5.70 19.40 -10.01
C GLU A 237 5.65 19.42 -8.47
N LEU A 238 5.27 18.29 -7.87
CA LEU A 238 5.15 18.19 -6.42
C LEU A 238 6.51 18.31 -5.74
N LEU A 239 7.52 17.56 -6.16
CA LEU A 239 8.83 17.59 -5.54
C LEU A 239 9.48 18.98 -5.61
N ARG A 240 9.37 19.68 -6.77
CA ARG A 240 9.93 21.03 -6.89
C ARG A 240 9.25 22.05 -5.97
N GLN A 241 7.96 21.88 -5.72
CA GLN A 241 7.23 22.75 -4.79
C GLN A 241 7.72 22.57 -3.34
N PHE A 242 8.21 21.38 -2.97
CA PHE A 242 8.74 21.08 -1.65
C PHE A 242 10.27 21.12 -1.56
N GLY A 243 10.91 21.78 -2.51
CA GLY A 243 12.35 22.06 -2.49
C GLY A 243 13.18 20.82 -2.80
N LEU A 244 12.96 20.21 -3.97
CA LEU A 244 13.78 19.11 -4.47
C LEU A 244 15.25 19.55 -4.55
N SER A 245 16.13 18.81 -3.88
CA SER A 245 17.56 19.04 -3.85
C SER A 245 18.23 18.53 -5.12
N ASP A 246 19.22 19.28 -5.64
CA ASP A 246 20.08 18.84 -6.74
C ASP A 246 20.93 17.62 -6.39
N GLU A 247 21.10 17.34 -5.11
CA GLU A 247 21.82 16.16 -4.59
C GLU A 247 20.94 14.89 -4.59
N THR A 248 19.67 15.01 -4.99
CA THR A 248 18.77 13.86 -5.03
C THR A 248 19.25 12.81 -6.03
N SER A 249 19.59 11.63 -5.54
CA SER A 249 20.11 10.54 -6.34
C SER A 249 19.01 9.59 -6.82
N ARG A 250 17.86 9.55 -6.12
CA ARG A 250 16.75 8.63 -6.43
C ARG A 250 15.42 9.24 -6.01
N VAL A 251 14.43 9.07 -6.86
CA VAL A 251 13.03 9.32 -6.53
C VAL A 251 12.25 8.02 -6.64
N VAL A 252 11.43 7.75 -5.62
CA VAL A 252 10.60 6.55 -5.53
C VAL A 252 9.14 6.97 -5.43
N ILE A 253 8.27 6.41 -6.27
CA ILE A 253 6.83 6.53 -6.15
C ILE A 253 6.26 5.29 -5.45
N GLY A 254 5.35 5.48 -4.52
CA GLY A 254 4.84 4.43 -3.62
C GLY A 254 5.49 4.55 -2.25
N GLY A 255 6.05 3.47 -1.72
CA GLY A 255 6.76 3.45 -0.45
C GLY A 255 8.23 3.07 -0.59
N SER A 256 8.99 3.15 0.47
CA SER A 256 10.41 2.80 0.45
C SER A 256 10.67 1.29 0.26
N MET A 257 9.67 0.46 0.52
CA MET A 257 9.77 -1.00 0.44
C MET A 257 9.14 -1.60 -0.81
N ARG A 258 7.94 -1.12 -1.18
CA ARG A 258 7.16 -1.61 -2.33
C ARG A 258 7.21 -0.67 -3.53
N GLY A 259 7.74 0.55 -3.33
CA GLY A 259 7.75 1.58 -4.35
C GLY A 259 8.68 1.30 -5.52
N VAL A 260 8.48 2.06 -6.58
CA VAL A 260 9.23 1.95 -7.83
C VAL A 260 10.06 3.22 -8.03
N THR A 261 11.33 3.04 -8.37
CA THR A 261 12.19 4.17 -8.75
C THR A 261 11.73 4.75 -10.08
N ILE A 262 11.54 6.06 -10.13
CA ILE A 262 11.18 6.79 -11.34
C ILE A 262 12.37 7.61 -11.84
N THR A 263 12.51 7.70 -13.16
CA THR A 263 13.59 8.45 -13.82
C THR A 263 13.07 9.70 -14.52
N ASP A 264 11.82 9.67 -14.97
CA ASP A 264 11.15 10.80 -15.60
C ASP A 264 10.09 11.36 -14.65
N LEU A 265 10.48 12.42 -13.97
CA LEU A 265 9.63 13.07 -12.96
C LEU A 265 8.46 13.85 -13.59
N ASP A 266 8.66 14.36 -14.80
CA ASP A 266 7.72 15.26 -15.46
C ASP A 266 6.60 14.50 -16.20
N SER A 267 6.87 13.27 -16.62
CA SER A 267 5.85 12.41 -17.22
C SER A 267 5.14 11.51 -16.20
N THR A 268 5.75 11.27 -15.02
CA THR A 268 5.17 10.41 -13.99
C THR A 268 4.06 11.13 -13.24
N ARG A 269 2.81 10.76 -13.52
CA ARG A 269 1.62 11.32 -12.85
C ARG A 269 1.27 10.57 -11.58
N VAL A 270 0.65 11.27 -10.64
CA VAL A 270 0.00 10.62 -9.50
C VAL A 270 -1.24 9.85 -9.97
N THR A 271 -1.52 8.77 -9.28
CA THR A 271 -2.69 7.90 -9.53
C THR A 271 -3.43 7.67 -8.23
N ALA A 272 -4.62 7.08 -8.28
CA ALA A 272 -5.38 6.73 -7.09
C ALA A 272 -4.62 5.82 -6.10
N GLN A 273 -3.59 5.11 -6.56
CA GLN A 273 -2.73 4.25 -5.74
C GLN A 273 -1.43 4.91 -5.29
N THR A 274 -1.17 6.15 -5.70
CA THR A 274 0.05 6.86 -5.30
C THR A 274 -0.08 7.32 -3.87
N ARG A 275 0.60 6.64 -2.95
CA ARG A 275 0.59 6.96 -1.51
C ARG A 275 1.75 7.86 -1.09
N GLY A 276 2.86 7.84 -1.84
CA GLY A 276 4.02 8.65 -1.52
C GLY A 276 4.93 8.90 -2.70
N ILE A 277 5.69 9.98 -2.59
CA ILE A 277 6.79 10.34 -3.48
C ILE A 277 7.99 10.66 -2.59
N LEU A 278 8.99 9.79 -2.65
CA LEU A 278 10.16 9.86 -1.78
C LEU A 278 11.39 10.29 -2.59
N ALA A 279 12.00 11.41 -2.19
CA ALA A 279 13.26 11.88 -2.77
C ALA A 279 14.43 11.55 -1.82
N MET A 280 15.43 10.83 -2.32
CA MET A 280 16.55 10.33 -1.54
C MET A 280 17.88 10.86 -2.09
N ARG A 281 18.72 11.44 -1.23
CA ARG A 281 20.08 11.90 -1.60
C ARG A 281 21.05 10.74 -1.66
N GLU A 282 21.07 9.93 -0.62
CA GLU A 282 21.91 8.76 -0.55
C GLU A 282 21.15 7.50 -0.96
N VAL A 283 21.74 6.76 -1.85
CA VAL A 283 21.29 5.41 -2.20
C VAL A 283 22.46 4.47 -2.11
N PHE A 284 22.23 3.28 -1.58
CA PHE A 284 23.25 2.25 -1.66
C PHE A 284 23.60 1.98 -3.12
N LYS A 285 24.89 2.03 -3.45
CA LYS A 285 25.35 1.57 -4.75
C LYS A 285 24.94 0.13 -4.91
N ASP A 286 24.32 -0.17 -6.06
CA ASP A 286 23.97 -1.54 -6.42
C ASP A 286 25.26 -2.35 -6.58
N TYR A 287 25.65 -3.06 -5.55
CA TYR A 287 26.70 -4.07 -5.67
C TYR A 287 26.03 -5.37 -6.11
N ASN A 288 26.38 -5.84 -7.30
CA ASN A 288 25.95 -7.17 -7.78
C ASN A 288 26.76 -8.26 -7.05
N TYR A 289 26.48 -8.46 -5.80
CA TYR A 289 27.08 -9.55 -5.06
C TYR A 289 26.41 -10.88 -5.40
N THR A 290 27.19 -11.93 -5.37
CA THR A 290 26.66 -13.31 -5.50
C THR A 290 25.92 -13.69 -4.22
N CYS A 291 24.83 -14.44 -4.35
CA CYS A 291 24.13 -15.00 -3.22
C CYS A 291 25.06 -15.90 -2.38
N ILE A 292 25.12 -15.64 -1.09
CA ILE A 292 25.95 -16.41 -0.14
C ILE A 292 25.18 -17.55 0.55
N GLY A 293 23.91 -17.78 0.17
CA GLY A 293 23.11 -18.89 0.72
C GLY A 293 22.73 -18.75 2.21
N CYS A 294 22.67 -17.53 2.76
CA CYS A 294 22.46 -17.32 4.20
C CYS A 294 21.04 -17.57 4.72
N GLY A 295 20.04 -17.79 3.86
CA GLY A 295 18.65 -18.12 4.22
C GLY A 295 17.82 -16.97 4.80
N LYS A 296 18.40 -15.80 5.07
CA LYS A 296 17.68 -14.69 5.73
C LYS A 296 16.41 -14.23 5.00
N CYS A 297 16.38 -14.34 3.67
CA CYS A 297 15.20 -13.98 2.87
C CYS A 297 14.03 -14.95 3.13
N ASP A 298 14.30 -16.21 3.40
CA ASP A 298 13.30 -17.23 3.71
C ASP A 298 12.75 -17.01 5.13
N ASP A 299 13.64 -16.67 6.09
CA ASP A 299 13.27 -16.43 7.49
C ASP A 299 12.30 -15.25 7.67
N VAL A 300 12.38 -14.23 6.82
CA VAL A 300 11.57 -12.99 6.95
C VAL A 300 10.36 -12.97 6.03
N CYS A 301 10.12 -14.00 5.24
CA CYS A 301 8.98 -14.01 4.33
C CYS A 301 7.66 -14.08 5.09
N PRO A 302 6.78 -13.05 5.03
CA PRO A 302 5.55 -13.02 5.82
C PRO A 302 4.52 -14.05 5.37
N VAL A 303 4.64 -14.56 4.15
CA VAL A 303 3.76 -15.60 3.59
C VAL A 303 4.44 -16.98 3.53
N GLY A 304 5.61 -17.13 4.14
CA GLY A 304 6.29 -18.44 4.29
C GLY A 304 6.84 -19.02 3.00
N LEU A 305 7.05 -18.21 1.97
CA LEU A 305 7.71 -18.65 0.73
C LEU A 305 9.21 -18.87 0.93
N SER A 306 9.84 -19.47 -0.08
CA SER A 306 11.31 -19.55 -0.21
C SER A 306 11.82 -18.57 -1.28
N PRO A 307 11.98 -17.25 -0.95
CA PRO A 307 12.43 -16.25 -1.91
C PRO A 307 13.76 -16.57 -2.58
N TYR A 308 14.65 -17.29 -1.89
CA TYR A 308 15.90 -17.77 -2.47
C TYR A 308 15.69 -18.64 -3.71
N TYR A 309 14.82 -19.65 -3.60
CA TYR A 309 14.57 -20.56 -4.71
C TYR A 309 13.77 -19.85 -5.82
N LEU A 310 12.76 -19.09 -5.47
CA LEU A 310 12.00 -18.28 -6.44
C LEU A 310 12.92 -17.38 -7.26
N TYR A 311 13.80 -16.63 -6.59
CA TYR A 311 14.81 -15.80 -7.24
C TYR A 311 15.68 -16.60 -8.20
N LYS A 312 16.17 -17.78 -7.80
CA LYS A 312 17.01 -18.64 -8.63
C LYS A 312 16.26 -19.20 -9.84
N PHE A 313 15.01 -19.61 -9.68
CA PHE A 313 14.20 -20.12 -10.77
C PHE A 313 13.86 -19.04 -11.80
N VAL A 314 13.53 -17.83 -11.34
CA VAL A 314 13.32 -16.69 -12.25
C VAL A 314 14.59 -16.41 -13.06
N GLN A 315 15.75 -16.33 -12.41
CA GLN A 315 17.03 -16.11 -13.08
C GLN A 315 17.38 -17.22 -14.10
N ALA A 316 16.94 -18.42 -13.84
CA ALA A 316 17.18 -19.58 -14.72
C ALA A 316 16.06 -19.80 -15.76
N GLY A 317 15.01 -18.98 -15.80
CA GLY A 317 13.86 -19.13 -16.71
C GLY A 317 13.06 -20.43 -16.47
N ARG A 318 13.09 -20.97 -15.24
CA ARG A 318 12.40 -22.22 -14.90
C ARG A 318 10.98 -21.94 -14.39
N TYR A 319 10.10 -21.51 -15.30
CA TYR A 319 8.76 -21.05 -14.94
C TYR A 319 7.85 -22.12 -14.32
N SER A 320 7.97 -23.41 -14.74
CA SER A 320 7.22 -24.49 -14.08
C SER A 320 7.52 -24.63 -12.59
N MET A 321 8.77 -24.39 -12.19
CA MET A 321 9.16 -24.43 -10.79
C MET A 321 8.62 -23.26 -9.97
N LEU A 322 8.27 -22.14 -10.62
CA LEU A 322 7.69 -20.99 -9.91
C LEU A 322 6.28 -21.29 -9.41
N GLU A 323 5.51 -22.07 -10.17
CA GLU A 323 4.18 -22.54 -9.79
C GLU A 323 4.28 -23.54 -8.62
N ASP A 324 5.20 -24.52 -8.70
CA ASP A 324 5.45 -25.49 -7.64
C ASP A 324 5.89 -24.86 -6.30
N PHE A 325 6.46 -23.66 -6.37
CA PHE A 325 6.92 -22.89 -5.21
C PHE A 325 5.98 -21.73 -4.84
N ASP A 326 4.72 -21.79 -5.28
CA ASP A 326 3.64 -20.89 -4.90
C ASP A 326 3.98 -19.40 -5.09
N ILE A 327 4.65 -19.04 -6.20
CA ILE A 327 5.07 -17.65 -6.45
C ILE A 327 3.89 -16.67 -6.34
N ASP A 328 2.68 -17.11 -6.66
CA ASP A 328 1.46 -16.30 -6.63
C ASP A 328 1.10 -15.80 -5.23
N LEU A 329 1.55 -16.47 -4.18
CA LEU A 329 1.36 -16.03 -2.80
C LEU A 329 2.29 -14.87 -2.42
N CYS A 330 3.28 -14.52 -3.24
CA CYS A 330 4.17 -13.40 -2.95
C CYS A 330 3.39 -12.07 -3.00
N ILE A 331 3.40 -11.32 -1.92
CA ILE A 331 2.73 -10.02 -1.77
C ILE A 331 3.60 -8.82 -2.17
N GLY A 332 4.82 -9.06 -2.66
CA GLY A 332 5.74 -8.00 -3.12
C GLY A 332 6.24 -7.07 -2.00
N CYS A 333 6.21 -7.48 -0.74
CA CYS A 333 6.53 -6.62 0.41
C CYS A 333 7.97 -6.10 0.48
N GLY A 334 8.91 -6.64 -0.31
CA GLY A 334 10.30 -6.18 -0.34
C GLY A 334 11.19 -6.70 0.79
N THR A 335 10.66 -7.32 1.84
CA THR A 335 11.40 -7.73 3.03
C THR A 335 12.60 -8.64 2.72
N CYS A 336 12.45 -9.56 1.76
CA CYS A 336 13.53 -10.46 1.34
C CYS A 336 14.73 -9.73 0.70
N SER A 337 14.47 -8.68 -0.08
CA SER A 337 15.54 -7.81 -0.62
C SER A 337 16.18 -6.98 0.46
N TYR A 338 15.37 -6.46 1.39
CA TYR A 338 15.83 -5.60 2.47
C TYR A 338 16.86 -6.28 3.37
N VAL A 339 16.57 -7.51 3.83
CA VAL A 339 17.45 -8.27 4.74
C VAL A 339 18.66 -8.88 4.04
N CYS A 340 18.69 -8.87 2.71
CA CYS A 340 19.75 -9.55 1.96
C CYS A 340 21.11 -8.88 2.17
N PRO A 341 22.11 -9.55 2.78
CA PRO A 341 23.43 -8.97 2.98
C PRO A 341 24.19 -8.77 1.66
N ALA A 342 23.86 -9.54 0.62
CA ALA A 342 24.39 -9.40 -0.72
C ALA A 342 23.65 -8.37 -1.58
N LYS A 343 22.67 -7.63 -1.00
CA LYS A 343 21.91 -6.57 -1.67
C LYS A 343 21.26 -6.98 -2.99
N LEU A 344 20.83 -8.24 -3.08
CA LEU A 344 20.14 -8.76 -4.26
C LEU A 344 18.73 -8.18 -4.37
N LYS A 345 18.30 -7.88 -5.58
CA LYS A 345 16.95 -7.37 -5.89
C LYS A 345 15.92 -8.52 -5.93
N ILE A 346 15.83 -9.31 -4.83
CA ILE A 346 15.04 -10.54 -4.78
C ILE A 346 13.56 -10.26 -5.06
N ALA A 347 12.97 -9.27 -4.39
CA ALA A 347 11.55 -8.96 -4.53
C ALA A 347 11.18 -8.51 -5.94
N SER A 348 11.99 -7.65 -6.57
CA SER A 348 11.74 -7.19 -7.94
C SER A 348 11.88 -8.33 -8.96
N GLU A 349 12.83 -9.23 -8.76
CA GLU A 349 12.98 -10.41 -9.60
C GLU A 349 11.79 -11.36 -9.47
N ILE A 350 11.30 -11.59 -8.24
CA ILE A 350 10.10 -12.40 -8.02
C ILE A 350 8.88 -11.75 -8.68
N THR A 351 8.73 -10.43 -8.56
CA THR A 351 7.63 -9.69 -9.22
C THR A 351 7.72 -9.83 -10.74
N ARG A 352 8.92 -9.73 -11.33
CA ARG A 352 9.15 -10.00 -12.74
C ARG A 352 8.78 -11.43 -13.11
N GLY A 353 9.20 -12.40 -12.28
CA GLY A 353 8.88 -13.81 -12.49
C GLY A 353 7.38 -14.12 -12.49
N LYS A 354 6.59 -13.43 -11.67
CA LYS A 354 5.11 -13.54 -11.72
C LYS A 354 4.55 -13.13 -13.07
N MET A 355 5.00 -12.00 -13.60
CA MET A 355 4.55 -11.51 -14.91
C MET A 355 4.95 -12.45 -16.04
N GLU A 356 6.18 -12.94 -16.01
CA GLU A 356 6.71 -13.88 -17.00
C GLU A 356 6.01 -15.24 -16.93
N LEU A 357 5.65 -15.71 -15.73
CA LEU A 357 4.87 -16.95 -15.56
C LEU A 357 3.48 -16.85 -16.22
N VAL A 358 2.79 -15.73 -16.05
CA VAL A 358 1.48 -15.51 -16.71
C VAL A 358 1.62 -15.59 -18.24
N GLN A 359 2.65 -14.96 -18.79
CA GLN A 359 2.92 -15.02 -20.24
C GLN A 359 3.24 -16.46 -20.69
N TYR A 360 4.07 -17.16 -19.94
CA TYR A 360 4.42 -18.57 -20.20
C TYR A 360 3.19 -19.48 -20.19
N MET A 361 2.30 -19.34 -19.18
CA MET A 361 1.08 -20.13 -19.07
C MET A 361 0.08 -19.84 -20.19
N ASN A 362 -0.05 -18.59 -20.62
CA ASN A 362 -0.90 -18.23 -21.76
C ASN A 362 -0.37 -18.84 -23.06
N ALA A 363 0.94 -18.73 -23.30
CA ALA A 363 1.55 -19.33 -24.50
C ALA A 363 1.47 -20.87 -24.52
N LYS A 364 1.48 -21.51 -23.35
CA LYS A 364 1.29 -22.95 -23.21
C LYS A 364 -0.14 -23.36 -23.56
N LYS A 365 -1.13 -22.64 -23.04
CA LYS A 365 -2.57 -22.87 -23.35
C LYS A 365 -2.87 -22.71 -24.84
N GLU A 366 -2.31 -21.68 -25.48
CA GLU A 366 -2.48 -21.45 -26.92
C GLU A 366 -1.88 -22.59 -27.75
N LYS A 367 -0.74 -23.14 -27.36
CA LYS A 367 -0.15 -24.31 -28.02
C LYS A 367 -1.01 -25.57 -27.87
N GLU A 368 -1.48 -25.86 -26.66
CA GLU A 368 -2.36 -27.00 -26.37
C GLU A 368 -3.66 -26.92 -27.19
N GLN A 369 -4.30 -25.74 -27.25
CA GLN A 369 -5.50 -25.53 -28.08
C GLN A 369 -5.25 -25.69 -29.58
N ASN A 370 -4.10 -25.22 -30.07
CA ASN A 370 -3.73 -25.38 -31.47
C ASN A 370 -3.38 -26.84 -31.85
N GLU A 371 -2.88 -27.62 -30.90
CA GLU A 371 -2.63 -29.07 -31.11
C GLU A 371 -3.94 -29.86 -31.10
N GLU A 372 -4.89 -29.55 -30.21
CA GLU A 372 -6.20 -30.15 -30.19
C GLU A 372 -7.02 -29.86 -31.47
N VAL A 373 -6.92 -28.68 -32.05
CA VAL A 373 -7.59 -28.30 -33.31
C VAL A 373 -6.95 -29.01 -34.52
N ARG A 374 -5.70 -29.47 -34.43
CA ARG A 374 -5.00 -30.18 -35.51
C ARG A 374 -5.10 -31.69 -35.45
N ALA A 375 -5.54 -32.24 -34.32
CA ALA A 375 -5.80 -33.68 -34.12
C ALA A 375 -7.24 -34.05 -34.49
#